data_75f1ee6d360e589c8bf45d26e302e0d4
#
_entry.id   75f1ee6d360e589c8bf45d26e302e0d4
#
_cell.length_a   1.000
_cell.length_b   1.000
_cell.length_c   1.000
_cell.angle_alpha   90.00
_cell.angle_beta   90.00
_cell.angle_gamma   90.00
#
_symmetry.space_group_name_H-M   'P 1'
#
loop_
_entity.id
_entity.type
_entity.pdbx_description
1 polymer ?
#
loop_
_entity_poly.entity_id
_entity_poly.type
_entity_poly.pdbx_seq_one_letter_code
_entity_poly.pdbx_strand_id
1 'polypeptide(L)'
;MKTGEVSVTQIVTTGKGESKTVTLPDGSLVRLNPSSEIAFQQAFEDTIRQVRLKGEAWFNVTHHADKPFIVNTQNLTTRVLGTRFCVDDYPKNGQAAVYLQTGSVEINSADSSHSHVLHPGEYLVYDKITHQIHISARKPPYLYFRNASLEEIRHSLERKFNILIKLEGISEEKYTLEFDSTATVREVLETLCVLDEHLTWRIGHDHTIILSIKHE
;
A
#
# COMPACT_ATOMS: atom_id res chain seq x y z
N MET A 1 -0.34 2.62 43.49
CA MET A 1 -0.05 3.71 42.57
C MET A 1 0.63 3.11 41.35
N LYS A 2 -0.05 2.92 40.21
CA LYS A 2 0.61 2.52 38.95
C LYS A 2 1.35 3.78 38.46
N THR A 3 2.67 3.76 38.54
CA THR A 3 3.54 4.70 37.83
C THR A 3 3.16 4.66 36.37
N GLY A 4 2.66 5.77 35.82
CA GLY A 4 2.37 5.87 34.40
C GLY A 4 3.70 5.74 33.62
N GLU A 5 3.97 4.57 33.07
CA GLU A 5 5.04 4.39 32.11
C GLU A 5 4.73 5.28 30.91
N VAL A 6 5.63 6.20 30.63
CA VAL A 6 5.57 7.02 29.40
C VAL A 6 5.75 6.08 28.23
N SER A 7 4.66 5.79 27.54
CA SER A 7 4.69 4.92 26.36
C SER A 7 5.45 5.62 25.23
N VAL A 8 6.64 5.13 24.91
CA VAL A 8 7.49 5.68 23.84
C VAL A 8 7.05 5.10 22.50
N THR A 9 6.63 5.97 21.59
CA THR A 9 6.32 5.60 20.21
C THR A 9 7.60 5.51 19.39
N GLN A 10 7.83 4.37 18.75
CA GLN A 10 8.87 4.19 17.74
C GLN A 10 8.28 4.45 16.35
N ILE A 11 9.05 5.13 15.49
CA ILE A 11 8.69 5.38 14.09
C ILE A 11 9.82 4.85 13.21
N VAL A 12 9.48 4.02 12.23
CA VAL A 12 10.41 3.51 11.22
C VAL A 12 9.90 3.91 9.84
N THR A 13 10.79 4.47 9.03
CA THR A 13 10.49 4.93 7.67
C THR A 13 11.38 4.27 6.64
N THR A 14 10.92 4.23 5.39
CA THR A 14 11.67 3.83 4.21
C THR A 14 11.64 4.94 3.16
N GLY A 15 12.75 5.11 2.46
CA GLY A 15 12.85 6.00 1.29
C GLY A 15 12.31 5.35 0.01
N LYS A 16 12.40 6.07 -1.12
CA LYS A 16 12.09 5.51 -2.45
C LYS A 16 13.05 4.36 -2.76
N GLY A 17 12.54 3.26 -3.31
CA GLY A 17 13.33 2.05 -3.61
C GLY A 17 13.86 1.28 -2.40
N GLU A 18 13.64 1.77 -1.18
CA GLU A 18 14.12 1.15 0.05
C GLU A 18 13.04 0.25 0.66
N SER A 19 13.45 -0.93 1.14
CA SER A 19 12.60 -1.79 1.99
C SER A 19 13.34 -2.12 3.27
N LYS A 20 12.61 -2.19 4.39
CA LYS A 20 13.16 -2.56 5.71
C LYS A 20 12.33 -3.65 6.36
N THR A 21 13.01 -4.56 7.07
CA THR A 21 12.33 -5.49 7.97
C THR A 21 12.46 -5.00 9.41
N VAL A 22 11.33 -4.91 10.10
CA VAL A 22 11.21 -4.46 11.49
C VAL A 22 10.67 -5.61 12.32
N THR A 23 11.32 -5.91 13.44
CA THR A 23 10.79 -6.82 14.45
C THR A 23 10.06 -6.00 15.51
N LEU A 24 8.79 -6.32 15.73
CA LEU A 24 7.95 -5.67 16.72
C LEU A 24 8.15 -6.28 18.13
N PRO A 25 7.69 -5.61 19.20
CA PRO A 25 7.87 -6.08 20.58
C PRO A 25 7.29 -7.47 20.89
N ASP A 26 6.28 -7.92 20.12
CA ASP A 26 5.66 -9.24 20.25
C ASP A 26 6.33 -10.35 19.40
N GLY A 27 7.45 -10.02 18.73
CA GLY A 27 8.14 -10.90 17.81
C GLY A 27 7.54 -10.95 16.41
N SER A 28 6.47 -10.21 16.12
CA SER A 28 5.93 -10.07 14.77
C SER A 28 6.93 -9.40 13.85
N LEU A 29 6.97 -9.83 12.58
CA LEU A 29 7.84 -9.26 11.55
C LEU A 29 7.04 -8.40 10.59
N VAL A 30 7.54 -7.20 10.33
CA VAL A 30 6.95 -6.27 9.36
C VAL A 30 8.00 -5.93 8.31
N ARG A 31 7.74 -6.26 7.05
CA ARG A 31 8.52 -5.77 5.91
C ARG A 31 7.87 -4.53 5.36
N LEU A 32 8.48 -3.39 5.63
CA LEU A 32 8.09 -2.10 5.08
C LEU A 32 8.53 -1.99 3.63
N ASN A 33 7.62 -1.66 2.73
CA ASN A 33 7.90 -1.40 1.33
C ASN A 33 8.34 0.07 1.12
N PRO A 34 8.81 0.45 -0.09
CA PRO A 34 9.33 1.79 -0.34
C PRO A 34 8.37 2.93 0.01
N SER A 35 8.93 4.04 0.51
CA SER A 35 8.18 5.27 0.88
C SER A 35 7.05 5.01 1.88
N SER A 36 7.29 4.16 2.85
CA SER A 36 6.33 3.77 3.90
C SER A 36 6.81 4.14 5.30
N GLU A 37 5.87 4.25 6.21
CA GLU A 37 6.12 4.56 7.63
C GLU A 37 5.28 3.63 8.50
N ILE A 38 5.90 3.05 9.53
CA ILE A 38 5.20 2.36 10.60
C ILE A 38 5.51 3.01 11.95
N ALA A 39 4.47 3.24 12.74
CA ALA A 39 4.58 3.73 14.11
C ALA A 39 3.96 2.72 15.08
N PHE A 40 4.67 2.38 16.14
CA PHE A 40 4.24 1.43 17.18
C PHE A 40 4.83 1.78 18.52
N GLN A 41 4.24 1.25 19.59
CA GLN A 41 4.74 1.46 20.95
C GLN A 41 5.88 0.50 21.26
N GLN A 42 6.86 0.94 22.07
CA GLN A 42 8.02 0.15 22.48
C GLN A 42 7.61 -1.09 23.30
N ALA A 43 6.44 -1.06 23.94
CA ALA A 43 5.74 -2.19 24.51
C ALA A 43 4.27 -2.11 24.16
N PHE A 44 3.66 -3.21 23.72
CA PHE A 44 2.22 -3.26 23.48
C PHE A 44 1.45 -3.33 24.79
N GLU A 45 0.27 -2.70 24.81
CA GLU A 45 -0.68 -2.79 25.92
C GLU A 45 -1.05 -4.25 26.23
N ASP A 46 -1.59 -4.51 27.42
CA ASP A 46 -1.92 -5.87 27.83
C ASP A 46 -3.01 -6.54 26.98
N THR A 47 -3.93 -5.75 26.44
CA THR A 47 -5.13 -6.26 25.76
C THR A 47 -5.05 -6.21 24.23
N ILE A 48 -4.22 -5.32 23.66
CA ILE A 48 -4.10 -5.14 22.21
C ILE A 48 -2.66 -4.91 21.78
N ARG A 49 -2.37 -5.22 20.51
CA ARG A 49 -1.11 -4.92 19.80
C ARG A 49 -1.45 -4.00 18.65
N GLN A 50 -1.13 -2.71 18.76
CA GLN A 50 -1.57 -1.73 17.77
C GLN A 50 -0.40 -1.05 17.09
N VAL A 51 -0.49 -0.92 15.77
CA VAL A 51 0.44 -0.17 14.93
C VAL A 51 -0.31 0.78 14.01
N ARG A 52 0.36 1.84 13.57
CA ARG A 52 -0.12 2.74 12.50
C ARG A 52 0.76 2.58 11.29
N LEU A 53 0.17 2.48 10.10
CA LEU A 53 0.86 2.35 8.84
C LEU A 53 0.46 3.49 7.90
N LYS A 54 1.46 4.08 7.22
CA LYS A 54 1.29 4.89 6.02
C LYS A 54 2.10 4.25 4.90
N GLY A 55 1.48 3.91 3.79
CA GLY A 55 2.13 3.22 2.69
C GLY A 55 1.83 1.73 2.68
N GLU A 56 2.83 0.91 2.35
CA GLU A 56 2.65 -0.53 2.13
C GLU A 56 3.58 -1.35 3.03
N ALA A 57 3.02 -2.37 3.67
CA ALA A 57 3.79 -3.32 4.47
C ALA A 57 3.22 -4.74 4.43
N TRP A 58 4.13 -5.71 4.45
CA TRP A 58 3.84 -7.11 4.72
C TRP A 58 4.00 -7.41 6.19
N PHE A 59 3.00 -8.06 6.76
CA PHE A 59 2.96 -8.46 8.16
C PHE A 59 3.03 -9.98 8.28
N ASN A 60 3.88 -10.46 9.16
CA ASN A 60 3.89 -11.84 9.65
C ASN A 60 3.69 -11.79 11.15
N VAL A 61 2.42 -11.84 11.58
CA VAL A 61 2.01 -11.58 12.96
C VAL A 61 2.08 -12.86 13.79
N THR A 62 2.77 -12.79 14.93
CA THR A 62 2.82 -13.85 15.93
C THR A 62 1.41 -14.14 16.47
N HIS A 63 1.04 -15.41 16.55
CA HIS A 63 -0.31 -15.80 16.98
C HIS A 63 -0.51 -15.57 18.49
N HIS A 64 -1.57 -14.82 18.82
CA HIS A 64 -2.09 -14.62 20.17
C HIS A 64 -3.61 -14.53 20.13
N ALA A 65 -4.29 -15.56 20.64
CA ALA A 65 -5.76 -15.65 20.57
C ALA A 65 -6.47 -14.54 21.36
N ASP A 66 -5.93 -14.19 22.53
CA ASP A 66 -6.55 -13.26 23.49
C ASP A 66 -6.05 -11.81 23.32
N LYS A 67 -5.06 -11.58 22.45
CA LYS A 67 -4.45 -10.27 22.25
C LYS A 67 -4.39 -9.91 20.76
N PRO A 68 -5.47 -9.34 20.19
CA PRO A 68 -5.52 -9.02 18.77
C PRO A 68 -4.43 -8.03 18.36
N PHE A 69 -4.00 -8.16 17.10
CA PHE A 69 -3.09 -7.24 16.44
C PHE A 69 -3.88 -6.35 15.49
N ILE A 70 -3.72 -5.04 15.61
CA ILE A 70 -4.48 -4.03 14.87
C ILE A 70 -3.53 -3.17 14.05
N VAL A 71 -3.74 -3.12 12.73
CA VAL A 71 -3.10 -2.16 11.83
C VAL A 71 -4.09 -1.07 11.48
N ASN A 72 -3.78 0.16 11.89
CA ASN A 72 -4.54 1.33 11.49
C ASN A 72 -3.83 2.05 10.36
N THR A 73 -4.56 2.34 9.31
CA THR A 73 -4.16 3.25 8.24
C THR A 73 -5.09 4.46 8.22
N GLN A 74 -4.97 5.30 7.22
CA GLN A 74 -5.88 6.44 7.05
C GLN A 74 -7.31 5.99 6.71
N ASN A 75 -7.44 4.90 5.93
CA ASN A 75 -8.72 4.49 5.36
C ASN A 75 -9.25 3.16 5.90
N LEU A 76 -8.38 2.32 6.46
CA LEU A 76 -8.72 0.97 6.90
C LEU A 76 -8.19 0.66 8.30
N THR A 77 -8.97 -0.09 9.06
CA THR A 77 -8.52 -0.78 10.28
C THR A 77 -8.54 -2.27 10.01
N THR A 78 -7.39 -2.93 10.20
CA THR A 78 -7.22 -4.36 9.95
C THR A 78 -6.91 -5.07 11.26
N ARG A 79 -7.71 -6.07 11.63
CA ARG A 79 -7.61 -6.83 12.88
C ARG A 79 -7.31 -8.29 12.62
N VAL A 80 -6.29 -8.83 13.29
CA VAL A 80 -5.85 -10.23 13.16
C VAL A 80 -5.45 -10.82 14.52
N LEU A 81 -5.36 -12.15 14.62
CA LEU A 81 -4.85 -12.85 15.80
C LEU A 81 -3.46 -13.46 15.56
N GLY A 82 -3.14 -13.84 14.32
CA GLY A 82 -1.87 -14.43 13.91
C GLY A 82 -1.95 -14.81 12.43
N THR A 83 -1.44 -13.95 11.55
CA THR A 83 -1.83 -13.91 10.15
C THR A 83 -0.67 -13.38 9.31
N ARG A 84 -0.54 -13.88 8.07
CA ARG A 84 0.35 -13.27 7.06
C ARG A 84 -0.48 -12.53 6.04
N PHE A 85 -0.27 -11.23 5.95
CA PHE A 85 -1.06 -10.34 5.10
C PHE A 85 -0.26 -9.12 4.66
N CYS A 86 -0.76 -8.44 3.66
CA CYS A 86 -0.23 -7.16 3.18
C CYS A 86 -1.30 -6.08 3.30
N VAL A 87 -0.90 -4.88 3.70
CA VAL A 87 -1.74 -3.68 3.67
C VAL A 87 -1.03 -2.65 2.80
N ASP A 88 -1.77 -2.09 1.85
CA ASP A 88 -1.36 -0.97 0.99
C ASP A 88 -2.34 0.19 1.19
N ASP A 89 -1.87 1.29 1.77
CA ASP A 89 -2.68 2.52 1.90
C ASP A 89 -1.76 3.76 1.78
N TYR A 90 -1.23 3.97 0.57
CA TYR A 90 -0.48 5.20 0.29
C TYR A 90 -1.45 6.39 0.20
N PRO A 91 -1.13 7.52 0.88
CA PRO A 91 -2.02 8.70 0.91
C PRO A 91 -2.38 9.26 -0.47
N LYS A 92 -1.46 9.15 -1.44
CA LYS A 92 -1.64 9.67 -2.80
C LYS A 92 -2.26 8.69 -3.78
N ASN A 93 -2.54 7.46 -3.39
CA ASN A 93 -3.26 6.49 -4.22
C ASN A 93 -4.76 6.66 -3.99
N GLY A 94 -5.56 6.57 -5.04
CA GLY A 94 -7.04 6.61 -4.97
C GLY A 94 -7.64 5.38 -4.28
N GLN A 95 -6.82 4.38 -3.98
CA GLN A 95 -7.25 3.12 -3.39
C GLN A 95 -6.40 2.72 -2.19
N ALA A 96 -7.01 1.95 -1.28
CA ALA A 96 -6.33 1.17 -0.25
C ALA A 96 -6.64 -0.31 -0.46
N ALA A 97 -5.73 -1.20 -0.06
CA ALA A 97 -5.90 -2.62 -0.30
C ALA A 97 -5.37 -3.48 0.85
N VAL A 98 -5.99 -4.64 1.03
CA VAL A 98 -5.52 -5.68 1.95
C VAL A 98 -5.52 -7.02 1.24
N TYR A 99 -4.39 -7.73 1.28
CA TYR A 99 -4.24 -9.10 0.77
C TYR A 99 -3.98 -10.07 1.92
N LEU A 100 -4.74 -11.16 1.96
CA LEU A 100 -4.55 -12.22 2.94
C LEU A 100 -3.82 -13.43 2.34
N GLN A 101 -2.65 -13.75 2.89
CA GLN A 101 -1.91 -14.93 2.49
C GLN A 101 -2.30 -16.16 3.32
N THR A 102 -2.32 -16.06 4.65
CA THR A 102 -2.69 -17.15 5.56
C THR A 102 -3.35 -16.61 6.81
N GLY A 103 -4.30 -17.36 7.39
CA GLY A 103 -5.04 -17.00 8.60
C GLY A 103 -6.40 -16.38 8.29
N SER A 104 -6.79 -15.36 9.03
CA SER A 104 -8.03 -14.60 8.86
C SER A 104 -7.78 -13.13 9.18
N VAL A 105 -8.42 -12.24 8.43
CA VAL A 105 -8.31 -10.79 8.59
C VAL A 105 -9.71 -10.19 8.63
N GLU A 106 -10.02 -9.47 9.71
CA GLU A 106 -11.18 -8.60 9.79
C GLU A 106 -10.77 -7.18 9.38
N ILE A 107 -11.49 -6.58 8.45
CA ILE A 107 -11.21 -5.25 7.91
C ILE A 107 -12.43 -4.38 8.10
N ASN A 108 -12.20 -3.19 8.67
CA ASN A 108 -13.22 -2.16 8.80
C ASN A 108 -12.76 -0.90 8.07
N SER A 109 -13.65 -0.26 7.31
CA SER A 109 -13.39 1.09 6.78
C SER A 109 -13.31 2.10 7.92
N ALA A 110 -12.52 3.17 7.76
CA ALA A 110 -12.33 4.18 8.81
C ALA A 110 -13.64 4.89 9.21
N ASP A 111 -14.59 4.99 8.28
CA ASP A 111 -15.94 5.52 8.52
C ASP A 111 -16.91 4.50 9.13
N SER A 112 -16.44 3.28 9.40
CA SER A 112 -17.21 2.14 9.92
C SER A 112 -18.43 1.75 9.07
N SER A 113 -18.49 2.18 7.82
CA SER A 113 -19.59 1.85 6.89
C SER A 113 -19.52 0.41 6.37
N HIS A 114 -18.30 -0.17 6.38
CA HIS A 114 -18.05 -1.51 5.84
C HIS A 114 -17.22 -2.33 6.82
N SER A 115 -17.62 -3.60 6.98
CA SER A 115 -16.88 -4.62 7.73
C SER A 115 -16.83 -5.90 6.91
N HIS A 116 -15.63 -6.44 6.71
CA HIS A 116 -15.41 -7.65 5.93
C HIS A 116 -14.38 -8.56 6.60
N VAL A 117 -14.56 -9.88 6.41
CA VAL A 117 -13.58 -10.89 6.80
C VAL A 117 -13.02 -11.52 5.52
N LEU A 118 -11.69 -11.48 5.37
CA LEU A 118 -11.00 -12.14 4.27
C LEU A 118 -10.58 -13.56 4.63
N HIS A 119 -10.63 -14.44 3.63
CA HIS A 119 -10.08 -15.79 3.64
C HIS A 119 -8.74 -15.86 2.89
N PRO A 120 -7.91 -16.87 3.15
CA PRO A 120 -6.62 -17.02 2.47
C PRO A 120 -6.73 -16.97 0.94
N GLY A 121 -5.89 -16.13 0.32
CA GLY A 121 -5.89 -15.89 -1.11
C GLY A 121 -6.78 -14.74 -1.55
N GLU A 122 -7.65 -14.24 -0.69
CA GLU A 122 -8.51 -13.10 -1.01
C GLU A 122 -7.78 -11.77 -0.87
N TYR A 123 -8.29 -10.82 -1.63
CA TYR A 123 -7.79 -9.47 -1.77
C TYR A 123 -8.94 -8.48 -1.80
N LEU A 124 -8.88 -7.49 -0.92
CA LEU A 124 -9.84 -6.42 -0.81
C LEU A 124 -9.23 -5.13 -1.35
N VAL A 125 -9.97 -4.41 -2.20
CA VAL A 125 -9.67 -3.04 -2.62
C VAL A 125 -10.77 -2.13 -2.12
N TYR A 126 -10.39 -1.06 -1.44
CA TYR A 126 -11.24 0.04 -1.01
C TYR A 126 -10.95 1.27 -1.87
N ASP A 127 -11.95 1.75 -2.58
CA ASP A 127 -11.87 2.99 -3.35
C ASP A 127 -12.12 4.18 -2.42
N LYS A 128 -11.15 5.08 -2.31
CA LYS A 128 -11.17 6.21 -1.37
C LYS A 128 -12.10 7.35 -1.77
N ILE A 129 -12.53 7.37 -3.04
CA ILE A 129 -13.42 8.41 -3.57
C ILE A 129 -14.87 7.96 -3.47
N THR A 130 -15.14 6.73 -3.94
CA THR A 130 -16.51 6.20 -3.99
C THR A 130 -16.88 5.44 -2.72
N HIS A 131 -15.91 5.16 -1.83
CA HIS A 131 -16.07 4.34 -0.62
C HIS A 131 -16.54 2.90 -0.88
N GLN A 132 -16.40 2.43 -2.14
CA GLN A 132 -16.79 1.08 -2.52
C GLN A 132 -15.68 0.07 -2.20
N ILE A 133 -16.11 -1.16 -1.89
CA ILE A 133 -15.22 -2.29 -1.65
C ILE A 133 -15.41 -3.32 -2.76
N HIS A 134 -14.27 -3.85 -3.23
CA HIS A 134 -14.22 -4.99 -4.14
C HIS A 134 -13.36 -6.09 -3.53
N ILE A 135 -13.89 -7.32 -3.52
CA ILE A 135 -13.16 -8.50 -3.06
C ILE A 135 -12.94 -9.44 -4.24
N SER A 136 -11.73 -9.97 -4.36
CA SER A 136 -11.32 -10.92 -5.39
C SER A 136 -10.52 -12.06 -4.76
N ALA A 137 -10.71 -13.27 -5.24
CA ALA A 137 -9.90 -14.44 -4.85
C ALA A 137 -8.60 -14.57 -5.66
N ARG A 138 -8.08 -13.47 -6.19
CA ARG A 138 -6.87 -13.43 -7.00
C ARG A 138 -5.77 -12.67 -6.24
N LYS A 139 -4.56 -13.25 -6.19
CA LYS A 139 -3.38 -12.55 -5.66
C LYS A 139 -3.21 -11.21 -6.37
N PRO A 140 -3.00 -10.09 -5.63
CA PRO A 140 -2.77 -8.81 -6.27
C PRO A 140 -1.54 -8.87 -7.18
N PRO A 141 -1.60 -8.31 -8.38
CA PRO A 141 -0.44 -8.12 -9.23
C PRO A 141 0.58 -7.20 -8.54
N TYR A 142 1.82 -7.24 -8.99
CA TYR A 142 2.92 -6.43 -8.44
C TYR A 142 2.66 -4.92 -8.59
N LEU A 143 2.11 -4.53 -9.74
CA LEU A 143 1.57 -3.19 -9.99
C LEU A 143 0.13 -3.35 -10.43
N TYR A 144 -0.77 -2.75 -9.69
CA TYR A 144 -2.19 -2.75 -9.99
C TYR A 144 -2.72 -1.31 -9.96
N PHE A 145 -3.29 -0.92 -11.07
CA PHE A 145 -3.95 0.36 -11.24
C PHE A 145 -5.39 0.11 -11.65
N ARG A 146 -6.33 0.64 -10.93
CA ARG A 146 -7.75 0.55 -11.25
C ARG A 146 -8.35 1.94 -11.27
N ASN A 147 -8.79 2.38 -12.44
CA ASN A 147 -9.33 3.73 -12.62
C ASN A 147 -8.38 4.81 -12.06
N ALA A 148 -7.07 4.61 -12.25
CA ALA A 148 -6.02 5.45 -11.70
C ALA A 148 -5.62 6.57 -12.67
N SER A 149 -5.35 7.77 -12.15
CA SER A 149 -4.79 8.88 -12.91
C SER A 149 -3.32 8.67 -13.25
N LEU A 150 -2.81 9.38 -14.26
CA LEU A 150 -1.38 9.41 -14.56
C LEU A 150 -0.53 9.84 -13.35
N GLU A 151 -1.04 10.74 -12.50
CA GLU A 151 -0.36 11.18 -11.28
C GLU A 151 -0.20 10.05 -10.26
N GLU A 152 -1.25 9.23 -10.06
CA GLU A 152 -1.20 8.06 -9.18
C GLU A 152 -0.23 6.99 -9.70
N ILE A 153 -0.26 6.74 -11.02
CA ILE A 153 0.67 5.83 -11.70
C ILE A 153 2.10 6.33 -11.54
N ARG A 154 2.36 7.61 -11.84
CA ARG A 154 3.66 8.26 -11.65
C ARG A 154 4.20 8.06 -10.24
N HIS A 155 3.42 8.38 -9.21
CA HIS A 155 3.84 8.21 -7.82
C HIS A 155 4.16 6.76 -7.48
N SER A 156 3.38 5.81 -8.00
CA SER A 156 3.62 4.39 -7.78
C SER A 156 4.92 3.93 -8.43
N LEU A 157 5.19 4.32 -9.69
CA LEU A 157 6.42 3.99 -10.40
C LEU A 157 7.65 4.62 -9.73
N GLU A 158 7.58 5.90 -9.36
CA GLU A 158 8.67 6.59 -8.67
C GLU A 158 9.05 5.90 -7.35
N ARG A 159 8.04 5.45 -6.58
CA ARG A 159 8.29 4.72 -5.32
C ARG A 159 8.95 3.38 -5.57
N LYS A 160 8.36 2.57 -6.47
CA LYS A 160 8.77 1.17 -6.67
C LYS A 160 10.12 1.06 -7.37
N PHE A 161 10.39 1.91 -8.34
CA PHE A 161 11.58 1.82 -9.19
C PHE A 161 12.69 2.84 -8.85
N ASN A 162 12.45 3.69 -7.86
CA ASN A 162 13.39 4.75 -7.45
C ASN A 162 13.83 5.65 -8.61
N ILE A 163 12.87 6.14 -9.39
CA ILE A 163 13.05 6.98 -10.56
C ILE A 163 12.35 8.33 -10.36
N LEU A 164 12.64 9.28 -11.24
CA LEU A 164 11.90 10.53 -11.36
C LEU A 164 11.11 10.53 -12.66
N ILE A 165 9.83 10.88 -12.58
CA ILE A 165 8.95 11.04 -13.73
C ILE A 165 8.35 12.44 -13.69
N LYS A 166 8.60 13.22 -14.75
CA LYS A 166 7.98 14.50 -14.99
C LYS A 166 6.77 14.32 -15.91
N LEU A 167 5.60 14.81 -15.51
CA LEU A 167 4.44 14.91 -16.39
C LEU A 167 4.46 16.26 -17.09
N GLU A 168 4.27 16.26 -18.42
CA GLU A 168 4.11 17.45 -19.24
C GLU A 168 2.73 17.41 -19.91
N GLY A 169 1.86 18.32 -19.49
CA GLY A 169 0.44 18.37 -19.86
C GLY A 169 -0.47 17.86 -18.73
N ILE A 170 -1.77 17.93 -18.96
CA ILE A 170 -2.83 17.48 -18.04
C ILE A 170 -3.66 16.42 -18.76
N SER A 171 -3.90 15.30 -18.12
CA SER A 171 -4.84 14.26 -18.59
C SER A 171 -5.88 13.99 -17.51
N GLU A 172 -7.14 13.96 -17.93
CA GLU A 172 -8.26 13.49 -17.09
C GLU A 172 -8.53 11.99 -17.25
N GLU A 173 -7.81 11.36 -18.17
CA GLU A 173 -7.93 9.93 -18.46
C GLU A 173 -7.57 9.06 -17.23
N LYS A 174 -8.23 7.92 -17.15
CA LYS A 174 -8.06 6.95 -16.10
C LYS A 174 -7.70 5.59 -16.68
N TYR A 175 -6.75 4.92 -16.05
CA TYR A 175 -6.17 3.69 -16.55
C TYR A 175 -6.44 2.54 -15.59
N THR A 176 -6.74 1.36 -16.18
CA THR A 176 -6.82 0.10 -15.43
C THR A 176 -5.79 -0.86 -16.02
N LEU A 177 -4.75 -1.18 -15.23
CA LEU A 177 -3.58 -1.94 -15.66
C LEU A 177 -3.12 -2.88 -14.55
N GLU A 178 -2.62 -4.04 -14.96
CA GLU A 178 -2.03 -5.04 -14.08
C GLU A 178 -0.66 -5.47 -14.62
N PHE A 179 0.35 -5.52 -13.75
CA PHE A 179 1.68 -6.00 -14.08
C PHE A 179 2.20 -6.93 -12.99
N ASP A 180 2.89 -7.98 -13.38
CA ASP A 180 3.53 -8.90 -12.45
C ASP A 180 4.86 -8.34 -11.90
N SER A 181 5.54 -9.13 -11.08
CA SER A 181 6.79 -8.71 -10.41
C SER A 181 8.00 -8.61 -11.33
N THR A 182 7.89 -9.04 -12.59
CA THR A 182 8.97 -8.96 -13.59
C THR A 182 8.87 -7.71 -14.44
N ALA A 183 7.74 -7.00 -14.39
CA ALA A 183 7.50 -5.81 -15.20
C ALA A 183 8.52 -4.70 -14.93
N THR A 184 9.02 -4.16 -16.00
CA THR A 184 9.93 -3.01 -16.02
C THR A 184 9.17 -1.69 -16.16
N VAL A 185 9.80 -0.58 -15.77
CA VAL A 185 9.25 0.76 -16.01
C VAL A 185 8.94 0.99 -17.48
N ARG A 186 9.83 0.53 -18.38
CA ARG A 186 9.67 0.64 -19.82
C ARG A 186 8.36 0.00 -20.29
N GLU A 187 8.11 -1.25 -19.88
CA GLU A 187 6.88 -1.98 -20.25
C GLU A 187 5.62 -1.28 -19.76
N VAL A 188 5.65 -0.71 -18.54
CA VAL A 188 4.51 0.08 -18.03
C VAL A 188 4.26 1.31 -18.88
N LEU A 189 5.32 2.09 -19.21
CA LEU A 189 5.21 3.30 -20.00
C LEU A 189 4.79 3.01 -21.45
N GLU A 190 5.34 1.96 -22.06
CA GLU A 190 4.96 1.52 -23.41
C GLU A 190 3.48 1.08 -23.45
N THR A 191 3.03 0.34 -22.42
CA THR A 191 1.61 -0.07 -22.30
C THR A 191 0.69 1.15 -22.17
N LEU A 192 1.06 2.14 -21.37
CA LEU A 192 0.29 3.39 -21.26
C LEU A 192 0.17 4.09 -22.61
N CYS A 193 1.27 4.21 -23.37
CA CYS A 193 1.27 4.85 -24.68
C CYS A 193 0.53 4.04 -25.77
N VAL A 194 0.37 2.73 -25.59
CA VAL A 194 -0.49 1.90 -26.46
C VAL A 194 -1.96 2.12 -26.18
N LEU A 195 -2.33 2.32 -24.89
CA LEU A 195 -3.72 2.56 -24.48
C LEU A 195 -4.18 3.98 -24.75
N ASP A 196 -3.26 4.93 -24.73
CA ASP A 196 -3.53 6.35 -24.96
C ASP A 196 -2.54 6.89 -26.00
N GLU A 197 -3.01 7.06 -27.23
CA GLU A 197 -2.22 7.55 -28.37
C GLU A 197 -1.72 9.00 -28.21
N HIS A 198 -2.30 9.76 -27.30
CA HIS A 198 -1.84 11.10 -26.96
C HIS A 198 -0.64 11.09 -26.01
N LEU A 199 -0.34 9.96 -25.36
CA LEU A 199 0.82 9.83 -24.48
C LEU A 199 2.09 9.49 -25.27
N THR A 200 3.17 10.14 -24.86
CA THR A 200 4.54 9.80 -25.30
C THR A 200 5.49 9.90 -24.15
N TRP A 201 6.55 9.10 -24.17
CA TRP A 201 7.59 9.21 -23.16
C TRP A 201 8.99 9.27 -23.78
N ARG A 202 9.91 9.89 -23.05
CA ARG A 202 11.33 9.98 -23.39
C ARG A 202 12.19 10.07 -22.13
N ILE A 203 13.47 9.82 -22.27
CA ILE A 203 14.45 10.03 -21.19
C ILE A 203 15.09 11.39 -21.38
N GLY A 204 15.06 12.25 -20.36
CA GLY A 204 15.73 13.54 -20.30
C GLY A 204 17.24 13.42 -20.11
N HIS A 205 17.96 14.54 -20.23
CA HIS A 205 19.43 14.58 -20.09
C HIS A 205 19.94 14.20 -18.70
N ASP A 206 19.11 14.35 -17.68
CA ASP A 206 19.36 14.03 -16.26
C ASP A 206 18.84 12.64 -15.83
N HIS A 207 18.55 11.78 -16.81
CA HIS A 207 17.91 10.47 -16.61
C HIS A 207 16.46 10.52 -16.05
N THR A 208 15.87 11.71 -15.95
CA THR A 208 14.45 11.85 -15.64
C THR A 208 13.60 11.32 -16.78
N ILE A 209 12.58 10.53 -16.49
CA ILE A 209 11.59 10.13 -17.47
C ILE A 209 10.60 11.28 -17.66
N ILE A 210 10.36 11.67 -18.90
CA ILE A 210 9.39 12.70 -19.25
C ILE A 210 8.24 11.99 -19.96
N LEU A 211 7.06 12.07 -19.36
CA LEU A 211 5.80 11.57 -19.91
C LEU A 211 4.97 12.79 -20.35
N SER A 212 4.75 12.93 -21.64
CA SER A 212 4.14 14.11 -22.25
C SER A 212 2.80 13.74 -22.89
N ILE A 213 1.82 14.65 -22.75
CA ILE A 213 0.52 14.54 -23.40
C ILE A 213 0.57 15.45 -24.64
N LYS A 214 0.36 14.86 -25.81
CA LYS A 214 0.22 15.62 -27.07
C LYS A 214 -1.15 16.30 -27.06
N HIS A 215 -1.16 17.61 -27.17
CA HIS A 215 -2.37 18.33 -27.57
C HIS A 215 -2.47 18.31 -29.10
N GLU A 216 -3.65 17.99 -29.64
CA GLU A 216 -3.94 18.21 -31.04
C GLU A 216 -3.83 19.68 -31.41
#